data_7012197d432837b79148d4cc28254dc2
#
_entry.id   7012197d432837b79148d4cc28254dc2
#
_cell.length_a   1.000
_cell.length_b   1.000
_cell.length_c   1.000
_cell.angle_alpha   90.00
_cell.angle_beta   90.00
_cell.angle_gamma   90.00
#
_symmetry.space_group_name_H-M   'P 1'
#
loop_
_entity.id
_entity.type
_entity.pdbx_description
1 polymer ?
#
loop_
_entity_poly.entity_id
_entity_poly.type
_entity_poly.pdbx_seq_one_letter_code
_entity_poly.pdbx_strand_id
1 'polypeptide(L)'
;MVDMLIDSFHGEAGIGLGSDIAQFIELSVLDDLDHFIKEKLHERFYLRYMDDFLIISGSKEKLKKDREAIENELSKICLTLHPSKSFIVPAHRGFKWQGFRVSQTGTGKIIMTIDKTKIYHMRRKLKKMVRLCKTGVISKSTVDNSLRCWTAHAKVGNNHKTIKKMQSFYRNLWKDDGNV
;
A
#
# COMPACT_ATOMS: atom_id res chain seq x y z
N MET A 1 -7.09 -9.64 30.04
CA MET A 1 -5.74 -9.37 29.46
C MET A 1 -5.80 -8.53 28.18
N VAL A 2 -6.67 -8.87 27.22
CA VAL A 2 -6.87 -8.07 25.98
C VAL A 2 -7.42 -6.68 26.33
N ASP A 3 -8.41 -6.57 27.20
CA ASP A 3 -9.01 -5.31 27.65
C ASP A 3 -7.98 -4.36 28.30
N MET A 4 -7.10 -4.87 29.15
CA MET A 4 -6.00 -4.09 29.74
C MET A 4 -5.03 -3.53 28.69
N LEU A 5 -4.81 -4.26 27.58
CA LEU A 5 -3.95 -3.81 26.51
C LEU A 5 -4.63 -2.71 25.66
N ILE A 6 -5.93 -2.84 25.41
CA ILE A 6 -6.74 -1.83 24.71
C ILE A 6 -6.79 -0.54 25.54
N ASP A 7 -7.02 -0.64 26.86
CA ASP A 7 -7.07 0.50 27.77
C ASP A 7 -5.71 1.22 27.94
N SER A 8 -4.60 0.57 27.56
CA SER A 8 -3.26 1.19 27.59
C SER A 8 -3.01 2.19 26.45
N PHE A 9 -3.86 2.22 25.42
CA PHE A 9 -3.75 3.17 24.32
C PHE A 9 -4.56 4.44 24.62
N HIS A 10 -3.88 5.58 24.59
CA HIS A 10 -4.51 6.89 24.79
C HIS A 10 -5.26 7.31 23.50
N GLY A 11 -6.57 7.08 23.45
CA GLY A 11 -7.44 7.49 22.35
C GLY A 11 -8.90 7.15 22.65
N GLU A 12 -9.84 7.97 22.18
CA GLU A 12 -11.28 7.74 22.35
C GLU A 12 -11.82 6.62 21.44
N ALA A 13 -11.08 6.26 20.38
CA ALA A 13 -11.44 5.19 19.44
C ALA A 13 -10.23 4.69 18.64
N GLY A 14 -10.25 3.40 18.28
CA GLY A 14 -9.25 2.77 17.43
C GLY A 14 -8.27 1.85 18.18
N ILE A 15 -7.45 1.15 17.40
CA ILE A 15 -6.40 0.24 17.91
C ILE A 15 -5.07 0.98 17.83
N GLY A 16 -4.24 0.90 18.91
CA GLY A 16 -2.94 1.55 18.96
C GLY A 16 -1.98 1.06 17.86
N LEU A 17 -1.55 1.99 17.01
CA LEU A 17 -0.65 1.68 15.89
C LEU A 17 0.77 1.35 16.39
N GLY A 18 1.38 0.31 15.80
CA GLY A 18 2.80 -0.02 15.99
C GLY A 18 3.09 -1.13 17.01
N SER A 19 2.07 -1.78 17.55
CA SER A 19 2.21 -2.99 18.37
C SER A 19 1.88 -4.24 17.55
N ASP A 20 2.66 -5.32 17.69
CA ASP A 20 2.37 -6.62 17.07
C ASP A 20 1.03 -7.19 17.56
N ILE A 21 0.68 -6.90 18.83
CA ILE A 21 -0.60 -7.31 19.42
C ILE A 21 -1.77 -6.57 18.77
N ALA A 22 -1.63 -5.27 18.51
CA ALA A 22 -2.65 -4.49 17.81
C ALA A 22 -2.90 -5.04 16.39
N GLN A 23 -1.83 -5.43 15.68
CA GLN A 23 -1.95 -6.09 14.38
C GLN A 23 -2.66 -7.44 14.45
N PHE A 24 -2.37 -8.23 15.50
CA PHE A 24 -3.05 -9.50 15.71
C PHE A 24 -4.56 -9.32 15.99
N ILE A 25 -4.91 -8.35 16.82
CA ILE A 25 -6.31 -8.00 17.11
C ILE A 25 -7.03 -7.56 15.82
N GLU A 26 -6.42 -6.68 15.03
CA GLU A 26 -6.96 -6.22 13.75
C GLU A 26 -7.23 -7.37 12.78
N LEU A 27 -6.29 -8.32 12.67
CA LEU A 27 -6.47 -9.51 11.84
C LEU A 27 -7.62 -10.38 12.34
N SER A 28 -7.76 -10.57 13.65
CA SER A 28 -8.80 -11.38 14.26
C SER A 28 -10.19 -10.75 14.14
N VAL A 29 -10.31 -9.44 14.30
CA VAL A 29 -11.59 -8.70 14.15
C VAL A 29 -12.16 -8.80 12.74
N LEU A 30 -11.30 -8.86 11.72
CA LEU A 30 -11.72 -8.97 10.32
C LEU A 30 -11.81 -10.40 9.78
N ASP A 31 -11.54 -11.41 10.61
CA ASP A 31 -11.64 -12.83 10.21
C ASP A 31 -13.06 -13.21 9.85
N ASP A 32 -14.05 -12.82 10.64
CA ASP A 32 -15.47 -13.04 10.36
C ASP A 32 -15.89 -12.39 9.03
N LEU A 33 -15.33 -11.22 8.70
CA LEU A 33 -15.56 -10.57 7.42
C LEU A 33 -14.97 -11.37 6.25
N ASP A 34 -13.79 -11.97 6.42
CA ASP A 34 -13.17 -12.84 5.42
C ASP A 34 -14.05 -14.05 5.13
N HIS A 35 -14.54 -14.71 6.18
CA HIS A 35 -15.50 -15.83 6.06
C HIS A 35 -16.81 -15.39 5.40
N PHE A 36 -17.37 -14.25 5.80
CA PHE A 36 -18.57 -13.71 5.20
C PHE A 36 -18.41 -13.48 3.69
N ILE A 37 -17.31 -12.85 3.26
CA ILE A 37 -17.05 -12.59 1.84
C ILE A 37 -16.83 -13.88 1.05
N LYS A 38 -16.13 -14.86 1.62
CA LYS A 38 -15.82 -16.12 0.96
C LYS A 38 -17.01 -17.09 0.93
N GLU A 39 -17.72 -17.23 2.04
CA GLU A 39 -18.69 -18.30 2.25
C GLU A 39 -20.14 -17.85 2.04
N LYS A 40 -20.47 -16.58 2.30
CA LYS A 40 -21.83 -16.05 2.11
C LYS A 40 -21.97 -15.29 0.79
N LEU A 41 -21.03 -14.42 0.44
CA LEU A 41 -21.05 -13.70 -0.83
C LEU A 41 -20.46 -14.53 -1.98
N HIS A 42 -19.78 -15.65 -1.68
CA HIS A 42 -19.14 -16.55 -2.64
C HIS A 42 -18.19 -15.83 -3.59
N GLU A 43 -17.45 -14.80 -3.08
CA GLU A 43 -16.48 -14.08 -3.89
C GLU A 43 -15.21 -14.91 -4.06
N ARG A 44 -14.98 -15.39 -5.29
CA ARG A 44 -13.84 -16.22 -5.64
C ARG A 44 -12.52 -15.48 -5.57
N PHE A 45 -12.49 -14.26 -6.09
CA PHE A 45 -11.28 -13.42 -6.19
C PHE A 45 -11.32 -12.33 -5.13
N TYR A 46 -11.01 -12.72 -3.91
CA TYR A 46 -10.89 -11.88 -2.73
C TYR A 46 -9.46 -11.91 -2.22
N LEU A 47 -8.94 -10.75 -1.86
CA LEU A 47 -7.61 -10.57 -1.26
C LEU A 47 -7.71 -9.49 -0.18
N ARG A 48 -7.19 -9.77 1.01
CA ARG A 48 -7.04 -8.79 2.09
C ARG A 48 -5.57 -8.65 2.49
N TYR A 49 -5.17 -7.45 2.82
CA TYR A 49 -3.90 -7.11 3.46
C TYR A 49 -4.19 -6.09 4.56
N MET A 50 -4.16 -6.54 5.81
CA MET A 50 -4.60 -5.76 6.98
C MET A 50 -6.05 -5.26 6.80
N ASP A 51 -6.27 -3.94 6.86
CA ASP A 51 -7.54 -3.24 6.64
C ASP A 51 -7.89 -3.04 5.15
N ASP A 52 -6.92 -3.14 4.26
CA ASP A 52 -7.13 -3.02 2.82
C ASP A 52 -7.61 -4.35 2.21
N PHE A 53 -8.75 -4.37 1.51
CA PHE A 53 -9.19 -5.53 0.76
C PHE A 53 -9.61 -5.22 -0.68
N LEU A 54 -9.57 -6.24 -1.52
CA LEU A 54 -9.86 -6.18 -2.95
C LEU A 54 -10.77 -7.36 -3.33
N ILE A 55 -11.86 -7.05 -4.03
CA ILE A 55 -12.73 -8.05 -4.66
C ILE A 55 -12.71 -7.82 -6.17
N ILE A 56 -12.55 -8.88 -6.95
CA ILE A 56 -12.60 -8.84 -8.42
C ILE A 56 -13.77 -9.67 -8.90
N SER A 57 -14.71 -9.05 -9.60
CA SER A 57 -15.89 -9.71 -10.17
C SER A 57 -16.13 -9.26 -11.61
N GLY A 58 -16.78 -10.11 -12.40
CA GLY A 58 -17.23 -9.77 -13.75
C GLY A 58 -18.49 -8.91 -13.80
N SER A 59 -19.21 -8.75 -12.68
CA SER A 59 -20.46 -7.98 -12.59
C SER A 59 -20.31 -6.79 -11.65
N LYS A 60 -20.54 -5.60 -12.20
CA LYS A 60 -20.57 -4.37 -11.41
C LYS A 60 -21.78 -4.32 -10.46
N GLU A 61 -22.90 -4.86 -10.90
CA GLU A 61 -24.14 -4.92 -10.12
C GLU A 61 -23.96 -5.83 -8.90
N LYS A 62 -23.29 -6.99 -9.10
CA LYS A 62 -22.92 -7.87 -7.99
C LYS A 62 -22.02 -7.13 -6.99
N LEU A 63 -20.95 -6.50 -7.44
CA LEU A 63 -20.05 -5.74 -6.56
C LEU A 63 -20.75 -4.63 -5.75
N LYS A 64 -21.79 -4.00 -6.30
CA LYS A 64 -22.58 -3.02 -5.54
C LYS A 64 -23.37 -3.67 -4.40
N LYS A 65 -24.03 -4.81 -4.68
CA LYS A 65 -24.76 -5.58 -3.66
C LYS A 65 -23.82 -6.12 -2.59
N ASP A 66 -22.67 -6.66 -3.01
CA ASP A 66 -21.65 -7.15 -2.09
C ASP A 66 -21.12 -6.03 -1.19
N ARG A 67 -20.90 -4.82 -1.75
CA ARG A 67 -20.50 -3.66 -0.97
C ARG A 67 -21.53 -3.30 0.10
N GLU A 68 -22.82 -3.23 -0.24
CA GLU A 68 -23.90 -2.97 0.72
C GLU A 68 -23.95 -4.04 1.81
N ALA A 69 -23.81 -5.31 1.43
CA ALA A 69 -23.76 -6.41 2.38
C ALA A 69 -22.56 -6.34 3.32
N ILE A 70 -21.38 -6.00 2.80
CA ILE A 70 -20.15 -5.78 3.58
C ILE A 70 -20.30 -4.60 4.53
N GLU A 71 -20.86 -3.47 4.09
CA GLU A 71 -21.13 -2.30 4.93
C GLU A 71 -22.06 -2.67 6.10
N ASN A 72 -23.08 -3.47 5.85
CA ASN A 72 -23.98 -3.98 6.89
C ASN A 72 -23.25 -4.93 7.87
N GLU A 73 -22.38 -5.80 7.38
CA GLU A 73 -21.61 -6.72 8.23
C GLU A 73 -20.63 -5.95 9.12
N LEU A 74 -19.87 -5.01 8.56
CA LEU A 74 -18.95 -4.15 9.30
C LEU A 74 -19.65 -3.30 10.36
N SER A 75 -20.87 -2.83 10.09
CA SER A 75 -21.63 -2.02 11.04
C SER A 75 -21.96 -2.76 12.35
N LYS A 76 -22.06 -4.11 12.30
CA LYS A 76 -22.30 -4.95 13.49
C LYS A 76 -21.14 -4.90 14.49
N ILE A 77 -19.94 -4.64 14.00
CA ILE A 77 -18.71 -4.50 14.80
C ILE A 77 -18.23 -3.06 14.87
N CYS A 78 -19.14 -2.09 14.65
CA CYS A 78 -18.87 -0.65 14.70
C CYS A 78 -17.77 -0.17 13.74
N LEU A 79 -17.54 -0.89 12.63
CA LEU A 79 -16.63 -0.49 11.56
C LEU A 79 -17.38 0.06 10.35
N THR A 80 -16.71 0.91 9.56
CA THR A 80 -17.27 1.51 8.35
C THR A 80 -16.27 1.51 7.22
N LEU A 81 -16.74 1.36 5.97
CA LEU A 81 -15.90 1.56 4.80
C LEU A 81 -15.54 3.04 4.64
N HIS A 82 -14.26 3.33 4.40
CA HIS A 82 -13.82 4.71 4.21
C HIS A 82 -14.43 5.30 2.92
N PRO A 83 -15.23 6.41 2.99
CA PRO A 83 -16.03 6.88 1.85
C PRO A 83 -15.23 7.20 0.58
N SER A 84 -14.03 7.79 0.73
CA SER A 84 -13.20 8.20 -0.41
C SER A 84 -12.21 7.14 -0.89
N LYS A 85 -12.00 6.06 -0.12
CA LYS A 85 -11.08 4.97 -0.49
C LYS A 85 -11.80 3.73 -0.98
N SER A 86 -13.08 3.57 -0.67
CA SER A 86 -13.90 2.44 -1.10
C SER A 86 -14.58 2.77 -2.44
N PHE A 87 -14.17 2.12 -3.52
CA PHE A 87 -14.66 2.42 -4.87
C PHE A 87 -14.70 1.16 -5.76
N ILE A 88 -15.61 1.17 -6.73
CA ILE A 88 -15.72 0.14 -7.76
C ILE A 88 -15.24 0.74 -9.08
N VAL A 89 -14.20 0.15 -9.67
CA VAL A 89 -13.60 0.62 -10.92
C VAL A 89 -13.39 -0.52 -11.91
N PRO A 90 -13.49 -0.26 -13.22
CA PRO A 90 -13.10 -1.23 -14.23
C PRO A 90 -11.59 -1.53 -14.15
N ALA A 91 -11.19 -2.80 -14.31
CA ALA A 91 -9.80 -3.24 -14.19
C ALA A 91 -8.84 -2.50 -15.16
N HIS A 92 -9.31 -2.11 -16.35
CA HIS A 92 -8.49 -1.36 -17.32
C HIS A 92 -8.17 0.07 -16.88
N ARG A 93 -9.01 0.73 -16.05
CA ARG A 93 -8.70 2.05 -15.48
C ARG A 93 -7.59 1.98 -14.43
N GLY A 94 -7.40 0.80 -13.86
CA GLY A 94 -6.43 0.53 -12.82
C GLY A 94 -6.79 1.20 -11.48
N PHE A 95 -6.22 0.63 -10.43
CA PHE A 95 -6.40 1.07 -9.04
C PHE A 95 -5.06 1.06 -8.32
N LYS A 96 -5.00 1.72 -7.17
CA LYS A 96 -3.83 1.68 -6.30
C LYS A 96 -3.97 0.54 -5.30
N TRP A 97 -2.90 -0.24 -5.16
CA TRP A 97 -2.81 -1.33 -4.20
C TRP A 97 -1.38 -1.44 -3.66
N GLN A 98 -1.22 -1.42 -2.35
CA GLN A 98 0.06 -1.56 -1.65
C GLN A 98 1.21 -0.70 -2.24
N GLY A 99 0.85 0.51 -2.69
CA GLY A 99 1.81 1.47 -3.26
C GLY A 99 2.17 1.25 -4.72
N PHE A 100 1.47 0.33 -5.37
CA PHE A 100 1.51 0.14 -6.80
C PHE A 100 0.20 0.63 -7.46
N ARG A 101 0.28 0.93 -8.73
CA ARG A 101 -0.87 1.05 -9.61
C ARG A 101 -0.99 -0.24 -10.41
N VAL A 102 -2.09 -0.95 -10.23
CA VAL A 102 -2.41 -2.19 -10.93
C VAL A 102 -3.44 -1.87 -12.00
N SER A 103 -3.24 -2.36 -13.22
CA SER A 103 -4.19 -2.20 -14.33
C SER A 103 -4.12 -3.37 -15.28
N GLN A 104 -5.21 -3.59 -16.02
CA GLN A 104 -5.29 -4.59 -17.07
C GLN A 104 -5.21 -3.92 -18.45
N THR A 105 -4.38 -4.45 -19.35
CA THR A 105 -4.35 -4.03 -20.76
C THR A 105 -5.55 -4.59 -21.53
N GLY A 106 -5.81 -4.04 -22.72
CA GLY A 106 -6.83 -4.58 -23.62
C GLY A 106 -6.58 -6.04 -24.06
N THR A 107 -5.35 -6.54 -23.94
CA THR A 107 -4.98 -7.94 -24.19
C THR A 107 -5.09 -8.84 -22.96
N GLY A 108 -5.65 -8.33 -21.84
CA GLY A 108 -5.80 -9.10 -20.59
C GLY A 108 -4.56 -9.14 -19.70
N LYS A 109 -3.40 -8.61 -20.15
CA LYS A 109 -2.17 -8.61 -19.36
C LYS A 109 -2.30 -7.65 -18.16
N ILE A 110 -1.88 -8.11 -16.98
CA ILE A 110 -1.79 -7.26 -15.79
C ILE A 110 -0.47 -6.51 -15.78
N ILE A 111 -0.55 -5.19 -15.54
CA ILE A 111 0.59 -4.30 -15.37
C ILE A 111 0.55 -3.73 -13.97
N MET A 112 1.64 -3.87 -13.25
CA MET A 112 1.82 -3.33 -11.91
C MET A 112 3.00 -2.36 -11.89
N THR A 113 2.73 -1.08 -11.68
CA THR A 113 3.76 -0.04 -11.64
C THR A 113 3.75 0.70 -10.31
N ILE A 114 4.93 1.16 -9.87
CA ILE A 114 5.04 1.98 -8.66
C ILE A 114 4.23 3.28 -8.82
N ASP A 115 3.53 3.68 -7.78
CA ASP A 115 2.79 4.95 -7.77
C ASP A 115 3.73 6.14 -7.96
N LYS A 116 3.30 7.10 -8.79
CA LYS A 116 4.10 8.29 -9.13
C LYS A 116 4.50 9.11 -7.89
N THR A 117 3.63 9.17 -6.89
CA THR A 117 3.90 9.88 -5.63
C THR A 117 5.06 9.24 -4.87
N LYS A 118 5.14 7.89 -4.81
CA LYS A 118 6.27 7.16 -4.20
C LYS A 118 7.59 7.42 -4.94
N ILE A 119 7.56 7.53 -6.27
CA ILE A 119 8.75 7.89 -7.06
C ILE A 119 9.21 9.31 -6.70
N TYR A 120 8.28 10.26 -6.62
CA TYR A 120 8.57 11.64 -6.25
C TYR A 120 9.16 11.75 -4.83
N HIS A 121 8.54 11.09 -3.85
CA HIS A 121 9.04 11.06 -2.48
C HIS A 121 10.44 10.45 -2.38
N MET A 122 10.69 9.36 -3.12
CA MET A 122 12.03 8.76 -3.13
C MET A 122 13.08 9.70 -3.71
N ARG A 123 12.78 10.43 -4.78
CA ARG A 123 13.69 11.43 -5.33
C ARG A 123 14.01 12.55 -4.31
N ARG A 124 12.99 13.06 -3.62
CA ARG A 124 13.19 14.05 -2.54
C ARG A 124 14.04 13.50 -1.41
N LYS A 125 13.75 12.26 -0.98
CA LYS A 125 14.53 11.57 0.05
C LYS A 125 16.00 11.44 -0.35
N LEU A 126 16.30 10.97 -1.56
CA LEU A 126 17.67 10.84 -2.05
C LEU A 126 18.41 12.18 -2.12
N LYS A 127 17.78 13.24 -2.62
CA LYS A 127 18.36 14.60 -2.60
C LYS A 127 18.74 15.03 -1.18
N LYS A 128 17.84 14.86 -0.21
CA LYS A 128 18.10 15.19 1.20
C LYS A 128 19.24 14.36 1.77
N MET A 129 19.22 13.04 1.53
CA MET A 129 20.24 12.11 2.06
C MET A 129 21.62 12.38 1.46
N VAL A 130 21.73 12.63 0.15
CA VAL A 130 23.01 12.99 -0.49
C VAL A 130 23.56 14.27 0.12
N ARG A 131 22.74 15.31 0.35
CA ARG A 131 23.17 16.54 1.01
C ARG A 131 23.70 16.27 2.43
N LEU A 132 22.99 15.46 3.24
CA LEU A 132 23.43 15.08 4.58
C LEU A 132 24.70 14.23 4.56
N CYS A 133 24.90 13.41 3.54
CA CYS A 133 26.13 12.65 3.37
C CYS A 133 27.31 13.56 3.04
N LYS A 134 27.13 14.59 2.18
CA LYS A 134 28.16 15.57 1.84
C LYS A 134 28.59 16.43 3.05
N THR A 135 27.68 16.67 4.00
CA THR A 135 27.99 17.35 5.28
C THR A 135 28.51 16.40 6.38
N GLY A 136 28.75 15.11 6.07
CA GLY A 136 29.27 14.14 7.03
C GLY A 136 28.30 13.61 8.06
N VAL A 137 27.00 14.00 8.00
CA VAL A 137 25.96 13.59 8.97
C VAL A 137 25.57 12.13 8.82
N ILE A 138 25.57 11.60 7.58
CA ILE A 138 25.28 10.18 7.30
C ILE A 138 26.32 9.61 6.34
N SER A 139 26.51 8.29 6.39
CA SER A 139 27.43 7.60 5.49
C SER A 139 26.85 7.42 4.08
N LYS A 140 27.72 7.30 3.07
CA LYS A 140 27.32 6.96 1.71
C LYS A 140 26.62 5.60 1.66
N SER A 141 27.04 4.63 2.46
CA SER A 141 26.42 3.30 2.56
C SER A 141 24.94 3.38 2.99
N THR A 142 24.59 4.33 3.88
CA THR A 142 23.19 4.59 4.28
C THR A 142 22.35 5.06 3.09
N VAL A 143 22.90 5.93 2.25
CA VAL A 143 22.19 6.43 1.04
C VAL A 143 22.05 5.31 0.02
N ASP A 144 23.12 4.55 -0.24
CA ASP A 144 23.11 3.41 -1.16
C ASP A 144 22.12 2.34 -0.71
N ASN A 145 22.06 2.03 0.59
CA ASN A 145 21.10 1.09 1.15
C ASN A 145 19.65 1.54 0.93
N SER A 146 19.37 2.82 1.13
CA SER A 146 18.02 3.37 0.88
C SER A 146 17.59 3.20 -0.58
N LEU A 147 18.49 3.44 -1.55
CA LEU A 147 18.21 3.19 -2.97
C LEU A 147 18.05 1.70 -3.26
N ARG A 148 18.87 0.83 -2.65
CA ARG A 148 18.81 -0.62 -2.81
C ARG A 148 17.46 -1.19 -2.35
N CYS A 149 16.99 -0.80 -1.15
CA CYS A 149 15.70 -1.23 -0.62
C CYS A 149 14.54 -0.76 -1.51
N TRP A 150 14.57 0.50 -1.97
CA TRP A 150 13.55 1.00 -2.89
C TRP A 150 13.57 0.25 -4.23
N THR A 151 14.75 -0.05 -4.76
CA THR A 151 14.91 -0.80 -6.01
C THR A 151 14.38 -2.23 -5.88
N ALA A 152 14.64 -2.89 -4.75
CA ALA A 152 14.13 -4.23 -4.45
C ALA A 152 12.58 -4.23 -4.44
N HIS A 153 11.97 -3.27 -3.74
CA HIS A 153 10.52 -3.10 -3.77
C HIS A 153 9.99 -2.81 -5.18
N ALA A 154 10.65 -1.94 -5.94
CA ALA A 154 10.24 -1.61 -7.30
C ALA A 154 10.31 -2.79 -8.27
N LYS A 155 11.21 -3.76 -8.05
CA LYS A 155 11.36 -4.97 -8.89
C LYS A 155 10.16 -5.91 -8.83
N VAL A 156 9.31 -5.82 -7.80
CA VAL A 156 8.09 -6.63 -7.67
C VAL A 156 7.13 -6.41 -8.84
N GLY A 157 7.13 -5.20 -9.44
CA GLY A 157 6.25 -4.86 -10.56
C GLY A 157 7.01 -4.57 -11.87
N ASN A 158 6.28 -4.11 -12.87
CA ASN A 158 6.77 -3.79 -14.23
C ASN A 158 7.52 -2.45 -14.27
N ASN A 159 8.54 -2.26 -13.42
CA ASN A 159 9.17 -0.97 -13.17
C ASN A 159 10.59 -0.79 -13.76
N HIS A 160 11.01 -1.63 -14.70
CA HIS A 160 12.38 -1.65 -15.21
C HIS A 160 12.88 -0.27 -15.71
N LYS A 161 12.05 0.42 -16.50
CA LYS A 161 12.37 1.77 -17.00
C LYS A 161 12.46 2.79 -15.86
N THR A 162 11.57 2.69 -14.87
CA THR A 162 11.53 3.57 -13.69
C THR A 162 12.76 3.37 -12.80
N ILE A 163 13.18 2.13 -12.59
CA ILE A 163 14.39 1.78 -11.85
C ILE A 163 15.63 2.37 -12.53
N LYS A 164 15.79 2.17 -13.84
CA LYS A 164 16.91 2.75 -14.60
C LYS A 164 16.95 4.28 -14.48
N LYS A 165 15.80 4.94 -14.61
CA LYS A 165 15.68 6.40 -14.44
C LYS A 165 16.05 6.86 -13.02
N MET A 166 15.68 6.10 -11.98
CA MET A 166 16.02 6.44 -10.59
C MET A 166 17.52 6.26 -10.33
N GLN A 167 18.11 5.19 -10.85
CA GLN A 167 19.56 4.95 -10.73
C GLN A 167 20.37 6.01 -11.46
N SER A 168 19.94 6.44 -12.64
CA SER A 168 20.57 7.55 -13.39
C SER A 168 20.45 8.86 -12.61
N PHE A 169 19.26 9.16 -12.09
CA PHE A 169 19.04 10.33 -11.23
C PHE A 169 19.96 10.31 -10.00
N TYR A 170 20.08 9.17 -9.32
CA TYR A 170 20.97 9.03 -8.17
C TYR A 170 22.43 9.29 -8.51
N ARG A 171 22.93 8.72 -9.62
CA ARG A 171 24.31 8.96 -10.09
C ARG A 171 24.56 10.45 -10.37
N ASN A 172 23.60 11.15 -10.94
CA ASN A 172 23.74 12.57 -11.24
C ASN A 172 23.82 13.43 -9.97
N LEU A 173 23.14 13.06 -8.86
CA LEU A 173 23.25 13.77 -7.58
C LEU A 173 24.68 13.82 -6.99
N TRP A 174 25.54 12.89 -7.42
CA TRP A 174 26.95 12.84 -6.99
C TRP A 174 27.90 13.56 -7.96
N LYS A 175 27.41 13.93 -9.16
CA LYS A 175 28.21 14.60 -10.18
C LYS A 175 28.14 16.13 -10.11
N ASP A 176 27.06 16.68 -9.57
CA ASP A 176 26.75 18.10 -9.59
C ASP A 176 27.70 18.99 -8.74
N ASP A 177 28.78 18.46 -8.15
CA ASP A 177 29.77 19.23 -7.41
C ASP A 177 31.07 19.49 -8.21
N GLY A 178 31.08 19.24 -9.51
CA GLY A 178 32.25 19.42 -10.36
C GLY A 178 32.34 20.79 -11.05
N ASN A 179 31.39 21.72 -10.78
CA ASN A 179 31.38 23.07 -11.33
C ASN A 179 31.10 24.11 -10.22
N VAL A 180 32.09 24.42 -9.40
CA VAL A 180 32.25 25.71 -8.73
C VAL A 180 33.73 26.11 -8.86
#